data_20bd8be9d361f891c5f333e550c9e1ea
#
_entry.id   20bd8be9d361f891c5f333e550c9e1ea
#
_cell.length_a   1.000
_cell.length_b   1.000
_cell.length_c   1.000
_cell.angle_alpha   90.00
_cell.angle_beta   90.00
_cell.angle_gamma   90.00
#
_symmetry.space_group_name_H-M   'P 1'
#
loop_
_entity.id
_entity.type
_entity.pdbx_description
1 polymer ?
#
loop_
_entity_poly.entity_id
_entity_poly.type
_entity_poly.pdbx_seq_one_letter_code
_entity_poly.pdbx_strand_id
1 'polypeptide(L)'
;MNLPNKLTVLRVLMIPFFVLFMLLPAAGKYGNIVALVLFIAASLTDMLDGKIARKYNLITDFGKFMDPLADKMLVSSALICLVALDRIPAWIVIVIISREFIISGFRLIAADNGVVIAASRWGKIKTVFQMIMVILMILNLSALSAVTDIVMWIALILTVVSLADYLLKNKGVLKIE
;
A
#
# COMPACT_ATOMS: atom_id res chain seq x y z
N MET A 1 -22.50 11.95 1.99
CA MET A 1 -21.12 11.48 2.17
C MET A 1 -20.37 12.49 3.03
N ASN A 2 -19.77 12.04 4.12
CA ASN A 2 -18.91 12.88 4.95
C ASN A 2 -17.53 13.14 4.26
N LEU A 3 -16.75 14.07 4.81
CA LEU A 3 -15.46 14.46 4.25
C LEU A 3 -14.48 13.27 4.08
N PRO A 4 -14.27 12.40 5.09
CA PRO A 4 -13.41 11.21 4.92
C PRO A 4 -13.83 10.34 3.73
N ASN A 5 -15.10 9.98 3.61
CA ASN A 5 -15.58 9.15 2.51
C ASN A 5 -15.35 9.80 1.12
N LYS A 6 -15.45 11.14 1.03
CA LYS A 6 -15.14 11.86 -0.22
C LYS A 6 -13.65 11.73 -0.57
N LEU A 7 -12.76 11.81 0.42
CA LEU A 7 -11.32 11.65 0.21
C LEU A 7 -10.97 10.23 -0.25
N THR A 8 -11.60 9.20 0.33
CA THR A 8 -11.44 7.81 -0.10
C THR A 8 -11.87 7.62 -1.56
N VAL A 9 -13.04 8.16 -1.96
CA VAL A 9 -13.51 8.08 -3.34
C VAL A 9 -12.56 8.84 -4.28
N LEU A 10 -12.12 10.04 -3.89
CA LEU A 10 -11.14 10.81 -4.67
C LEU A 10 -9.86 10.01 -4.91
N ARG A 11 -9.34 9.31 -3.87
CA ARG A 11 -8.18 8.43 -3.99
C ARG A 11 -8.39 7.33 -5.04
N VAL A 12 -9.53 6.66 -5.00
CA VAL A 12 -9.86 5.60 -5.98
C VAL A 12 -9.92 6.19 -7.40
N LEU A 13 -10.48 7.38 -7.56
CA LEU A 13 -10.52 8.08 -8.85
C LEU A 13 -9.13 8.54 -9.32
N MET A 14 -8.20 8.82 -8.41
CA MET A 14 -6.83 9.18 -8.78
C MET A 14 -6.02 7.99 -9.33
N ILE A 15 -6.35 6.75 -8.98
CA ILE A 15 -5.60 5.57 -9.42
C ILE A 15 -5.56 5.42 -10.95
N PRO A 16 -6.66 5.51 -11.71
CA PRO A 16 -6.61 5.43 -13.17
C PRO A 16 -5.70 6.51 -13.79
N PHE A 17 -5.74 7.73 -13.27
CA PHE A 17 -4.86 8.81 -13.74
C PHE A 17 -3.39 8.52 -13.42
N PHE A 18 -3.11 8.03 -12.20
CA PHE A 18 -1.78 7.58 -11.84
C PHE A 18 -1.24 6.52 -12.81
N VAL A 19 -2.03 5.47 -13.09
CA VAL A 19 -1.67 4.39 -14.01
C VAL A 19 -1.45 4.94 -15.43
N LEU A 20 -2.32 5.82 -15.89
CA LEU A 20 -2.20 6.45 -17.20
C LEU A 20 -0.87 7.20 -17.34
N PHE A 21 -0.55 8.11 -16.41
CA PHE A 21 0.70 8.87 -16.47
C PHE A 21 1.94 8.00 -16.25
N MET A 22 1.83 6.92 -15.51
CA MET A 22 2.92 5.98 -15.29
C MET A 22 3.26 5.16 -16.54
N LEU A 23 2.24 4.76 -17.33
CA LEU A 23 2.40 3.88 -18.48
C LEU A 23 2.38 4.61 -19.83
N LEU A 24 2.05 5.91 -19.88
CA LEU A 24 1.97 6.66 -21.14
C LEU A 24 3.38 6.96 -21.69
N PRO A 25 3.83 6.35 -22.79
CA PRO A 25 5.18 6.55 -23.32
C PRO A 25 5.44 7.99 -23.74
N ALA A 26 4.43 8.69 -24.27
CA ALA A 26 4.52 10.08 -24.71
C ALA A 26 4.78 11.08 -23.56
N ALA A 27 4.51 10.70 -22.31
CA ALA A 27 4.73 11.59 -21.15
C ALA A 27 6.19 11.61 -20.66
N GLY A 28 7.02 10.64 -21.04
CA GLY A 28 8.44 10.58 -20.71
C GLY A 28 8.74 10.83 -19.22
N LYS A 29 9.76 11.65 -18.94
CA LYS A 29 10.12 12.01 -17.54
C LYS A 29 9.02 12.81 -16.81
N TYR A 30 8.25 13.61 -17.54
CA TYR A 30 7.13 14.36 -16.95
C TYR A 30 6.02 13.44 -16.46
N GLY A 31 5.77 12.33 -17.16
CA GLY A 31 4.82 11.30 -16.71
C GLY A 31 5.19 10.73 -15.34
N ASN A 32 6.46 10.38 -15.13
CA ASN A 32 6.92 9.90 -13.81
C ASN A 32 6.72 10.94 -12.71
N ILE A 33 6.96 12.23 -12.99
CA ILE A 33 6.78 13.32 -12.01
C ILE A 33 5.29 13.48 -11.67
N VAL A 34 4.41 13.51 -12.67
CA VAL A 34 2.96 13.60 -12.44
C VAL A 34 2.45 12.38 -11.70
N ALA A 35 2.86 11.18 -12.09
CA ALA A 35 2.52 9.94 -11.39
C ALA A 35 2.99 9.97 -9.94
N LEU A 36 4.20 10.45 -9.67
CA LEU A 36 4.73 10.60 -8.32
C LEU A 36 3.89 11.55 -7.47
N VAL A 37 3.54 12.72 -8.02
CA VAL A 37 2.69 13.70 -7.32
C VAL A 37 1.33 13.10 -7.01
N LEU A 38 0.70 12.40 -7.96
CA LEU A 38 -0.57 11.71 -7.75
C LEU A 38 -0.46 10.62 -6.68
N PHE A 39 0.60 9.81 -6.71
CA PHE A 39 0.84 8.76 -5.70
C PHE A 39 1.03 9.33 -4.31
N ILE A 40 1.85 10.38 -4.16
CA ILE A 40 2.07 11.05 -2.86
C ILE A 40 0.78 11.72 -2.38
N ALA A 41 0.08 12.45 -3.25
CA ALA A 41 -1.19 13.10 -2.90
C ALA A 41 -2.23 12.07 -2.43
N ALA A 42 -2.40 10.97 -3.16
CA ALA A 42 -3.31 9.89 -2.79
C ALA A 42 -2.92 9.24 -1.46
N SER A 43 -1.62 9.02 -1.21
CA SER A 43 -1.13 8.46 0.07
C SER A 43 -1.31 9.43 1.25
N LEU A 44 -1.15 10.73 1.02
CA LEU A 44 -1.40 11.75 2.04
C LEU A 44 -2.88 11.88 2.38
N THR A 45 -3.77 11.77 1.38
CA THR A 45 -5.23 11.76 1.63
C THR A 45 -5.64 10.61 2.53
N ASP A 46 -5.05 9.41 2.39
CA ASP A 46 -5.27 8.26 3.29
C ASP A 46 -4.91 8.57 4.75
N MET A 47 -3.76 9.22 4.94
CA MET A 47 -3.33 9.59 6.29
C MET A 47 -4.24 10.67 6.90
N LEU A 48 -4.78 11.58 6.08
CA LEU A 48 -5.63 12.68 6.51
C LEU A 48 -7.06 12.21 6.82
N ASP A 49 -7.67 11.40 5.95
CA ASP A 49 -9.04 10.92 6.15
C ASP A 49 -9.16 10.08 7.43
N GLY A 50 -8.21 9.18 7.68
CA GLY A 50 -8.16 8.40 8.91
C GLY A 50 -7.96 9.24 10.18
N LYS A 51 -7.18 10.35 10.12
CA LYS A 51 -7.05 11.28 11.24
C LYS A 51 -8.30 12.10 11.47
N ILE A 52 -8.92 12.63 10.40
CA ILE A 52 -10.15 13.42 10.44
C ILE A 52 -11.30 12.57 10.95
N ALA A 53 -11.50 11.36 10.41
CA ALA A 53 -12.56 10.46 10.81
C ALA A 53 -12.52 10.15 12.32
N ARG A 54 -11.32 9.88 12.86
CA ARG A 54 -11.13 9.62 14.30
C ARG A 54 -11.32 10.86 15.16
N LYS A 55 -10.78 12.02 14.73
CA LYS A 55 -10.85 13.27 15.51
C LYS A 55 -12.29 13.81 15.64
N TYR A 56 -13.09 13.64 14.58
CA TYR A 56 -14.45 14.20 14.52
C TYR A 56 -15.55 13.14 14.65
N ASN A 57 -15.20 11.89 15.04
CA ASN A 57 -16.14 10.76 15.14
C ASN A 57 -17.00 10.53 13.88
N LEU A 58 -16.41 10.75 12.69
CA LEU A 58 -17.05 10.59 11.39
C LEU A 58 -16.83 9.20 10.79
N ILE A 59 -16.65 8.19 11.64
CA ILE A 59 -16.41 6.82 11.22
C ILE A 59 -17.70 6.24 10.63
N THR A 60 -17.65 5.75 9.40
CA THR A 60 -18.77 5.11 8.69
C THR A 60 -18.41 3.68 8.32
N ASP A 61 -19.41 2.82 8.12
CA ASP A 61 -19.16 1.45 7.67
C ASP A 61 -18.59 1.41 6.26
N PHE A 62 -19.00 2.37 5.39
CA PHE A 62 -18.37 2.57 4.08
C PHE A 62 -16.87 2.88 4.20
N GLY A 63 -16.47 3.82 5.07
CA GLY A 63 -15.06 4.15 5.29
C GLY A 63 -14.27 2.96 5.85
N LYS A 64 -14.80 2.27 6.88
CA LYS A 64 -14.15 1.07 7.44
C LYS A 64 -13.82 0.01 6.38
N PHE A 65 -14.69 -0.14 5.37
CA PHE A 65 -14.51 -1.10 4.29
C PHE A 65 -13.62 -0.55 3.16
N MET A 66 -13.91 0.68 2.70
CA MET A 66 -13.27 1.24 1.51
C MET A 66 -11.86 1.76 1.75
N ASP A 67 -11.55 2.32 2.93
CA ASP A 67 -10.22 2.89 3.20
C ASP A 67 -9.09 1.85 3.07
N PRO A 68 -9.16 0.66 3.74
CA PRO A 68 -8.15 -0.36 3.57
C PRO A 68 -8.06 -0.92 2.16
N LEU A 69 -9.16 -0.89 1.40
CA LEU A 69 -9.20 -1.38 0.03
C LEU A 69 -8.55 -0.38 -0.92
N ALA A 70 -8.89 0.90 -0.82
CA ALA A 70 -8.34 1.97 -1.64
C ALA A 70 -6.83 2.13 -1.48
N ASP A 71 -6.32 2.03 -0.23
CA ASP A 71 -4.88 2.03 0.05
C ASP A 71 -4.16 0.88 -0.67
N LYS A 72 -4.68 -0.34 -0.55
CA LYS A 72 -4.10 -1.50 -1.25
C LYS A 72 -4.20 -1.40 -2.77
N MET A 73 -5.29 -0.87 -3.30
CA MET A 73 -5.45 -0.65 -4.74
C MET A 73 -4.39 0.30 -5.27
N LEU A 74 -4.13 1.42 -4.59
CA LEU A 74 -3.11 2.38 -5.00
C LEU A 74 -1.72 1.75 -5.05
N VAL A 75 -1.30 1.11 -3.95
CA VAL A 75 0.03 0.51 -3.83
C VAL A 75 0.21 -0.67 -4.79
N SER A 76 -0.81 -1.54 -4.93
CA SER A 76 -0.76 -2.67 -5.87
C SER A 76 -0.70 -2.19 -7.32
N SER A 77 -1.47 -1.16 -7.68
CA SER A 77 -1.42 -0.56 -9.02
C SER A 77 -0.03 0.01 -9.32
N ALA A 78 0.60 0.69 -8.35
CA ALA A 78 1.95 1.19 -8.51
C ALA A 78 2.97 0.06 -8.74
N LEU A 79 2.90 -1.00 -7.94
CA LEU A 79 3.79 -2.16 -8.08
C LEU A 79 3.61 -2.88 -9.43
N ILE A 80 2.37 -3.03 -9.90
CA ILE A 80 2.07 -3.64 -11.21
C ILE A 80 2.62 -2.76 -12.35
N CYS A 81 2.45 -1.44 -12.28
CA CYS A 81 3.03 -0.53 -13.27
C CYS A 81 4.56 -0.60 -13.28
N LEU A 82 5.21 -0.72 -12.10
CA LEU A 82 6.65 -0.87 -12.01
C LEU A 82 7.15 -2.18 -12.63
N VAL A 83 6.38 -3.28 -12.53
CA VAL A 83 6.67 -4.53 -13.25
C VAL A 83 6.55 -4.32 -14.76
N ALA A 84 5.48 -3.66 -15.22
CA ALA A 84 5.27 -3.38 -16.65
C ALA A 84 6.37 -2.49 -17.27
N LEU A 85 7.07 -1.72 -16.44
CA LEU A 85 8.19 -0.86 -16.83
C LEU A 85 9.57 -1.49 -16.59
N ASP A 86 9.62 -2.79 -16.25
CA ASP A 86 10.85 -3.54 -15.93
C ASP A 86 11.70 -2.92 -14.82
N ARG A 87 11.05 -2.21 -13.86
CA ARG A 87 11.73 -1.55 -12.73
C ARG A 87 11.80 -2.41 -11.47
N ILE A 88 10.99 -3.46 -11.40
CA ILE A 88 10.98 -4.43 -10.30
C ILE A 88 10.63 -5.82 -10.84
N PRO A 89 11.30 -6.90 -10.37
CA PRO A 89 10.95 -8.26 -10.75
C PRO A 89 9.54 -8.65 -10.27
N ALA A 90 8.75 -9.30 -11.15
CA ALA A 90 7.37 -9.69 -10.86
C ALA A 90 7.24 -10.57 -9.61
N TRP A 91 8.19 -11.50 -9.36
CA TRP A 91 8.14 -12.38 -8.20
C TRP A 91 8.23 -11.62 -6.85
N ILE A 92 8.99 -10.51 -6.79
CA ILE A 92 9.04 -9.64 -5.60
C ILE A 92 7.67 -9.03 -5.34
N VAL A 93 7.03 -8.53 -6.40
CA VAL A 93 5.69 -7.93 -6.31
C VAL A 93 4.66 -8.96 -5.85
N ILE A 94 4.73 -10.19 -6.37
CA ILE A 94 3.86 -11.30 -5.94
C ILE A 94 4.01 -11.54 -4.43
N VAL A 95 5.24 -11.61 -3.90
CA VAL A 95 5.48 -11.79 -2.47
C VAL A 95 4.89 -10.64 -1.65
N ILE A 96 5.11 -9.40 -2.08
CA ILE A 96 4.60 -8.21 -1.38
C ILE A 96 3.06 -8.20 -1.35
N ILE A 97 2.43 -8.39 -2.50
CA ILE A 97 0.95 -8.36 -2.64
C ILE A 97 0.33 -9.54 -1.88
N SER A 98 0.88 -10.74 -2.00
CA SER A 98 0.38 -11.92 -1.29
C SER A 98 0.37 -11.68 0.22
N ARG A 99 1.45 -11.11 0.78
CA ARG A 99 1.49 -10.75 2.20
C ARG A 99 0.40 -9.75 2.58
N GLU A 100 0.16 -8.73 1.76
CA GLU A 100 -0.88 -7.73 2.03
C GLU A 100 -2.27 -8.38 2.12
N PHE A 101 -2.58 -9.29 1.19
CA PHE A 101 -3.86 -9.99 1.18
C PHE A 101 -3.99 -11.01 2.31
N ILE A 102 -2.94 -11.79 2.58
CA ILE A 102 -2.93 -12.77 3.68
C ILE A 102 -3.23 -12.07 5.01
N ILE A 103 -2.50 -10.99 5.35
CA ILE A 103 -2.71 -10.28 6.61
C ILE A 103 -4.09 -9.62 6.67
N SER A 104 -4.60 -9.14 5.53
CA SER A 104 -5.93 -8.53 5.48
C SER A 104 -7.03 -9.55 5.67
N GLY A 105 -6.92 -10.71 5.04
CA GLY A 105 -7.83 -11.84 5.26
C GLY A 105 -7.82 -12.30 6.72
N PHE A 106 -6.64 -12.43 7.30
CA PHE A 106 -6.48 -12.77 8.72
C PHE A 106 -7.18 -11.79 9.67
N ARG A 107 -7.04 -10.48 9.39
CA ARG A 107 -7.71 -9.46 10.19
C ARG A 107 -9.21 -9.48 10.02
N LEU A 108 -9.70 -9.81 8.83
CA LEU A 108 -11.12 -9.93 8.57
C LEU A 108 -11.73 -11.10 9.35
N ILE A 109 -11.09 -12.28 9.30
CA ILE A 109 -11.50 -13.46 10.07
C ILE A 109 -11.47 -13.17 11.57
N ALA A 110 -10.40 -12.54 12.07
CA ALA A 110 -10.30 -12.17 13.47
C ALA A 110 -11.41 -11.21 13.90
N ALA A 111 -11.71 -10.21 13.08
CA ALA A 111 -12.77 -9.23 13.36
C ALA A 111 -14.16 -9.88 13.39
N ASP A 112 -14.43 -10.84 12.51
CA ASP A 112 -15.66 -11.63 12.50
C ASP A 112 -15.84 -12.45 13.79
N ASN A 113 -14.72 -12.96 14.34
CA ASN A 113 -14.66 -13.63 15.63
C ASN A 113 -14.59 -12.65 16.83
N GLY A 114 -14.82 -11.36 16.65
CA GLY A 114 -14.79 -10.35 17.72
C GLY A 114 -13.36 -10.00 18.22
N VAL A 115 -12.30 -10.49 17.56
CA VAL A 115 -10.91 -10.26 17.93
C VAL A 115 -10.29 -9.15 17.10
N VAL A 116 -9.84 -8.07 17.74
CA VAL A 116 -9.15 -6.96 17.06
C VAL A 116 -7.64 -7.18 17.11
N ILE A 117 -7.03 -7.47 15.96
CA ILE A 117 -5.58 -7.64 15.85
C ILE A 117 -4.92 -6.32 15.46
N ALA A 118 -4.05 -5.80 16.34
CA ALA A 118 -3.26 -4.61 16.08
C ALA A 118 -2.15 -4.83 15.04
N ALA A 119 -1.73 -3.74 14.38
CA ALA A 119 -0.58 -3.78 13.47
C ALA A 119 0.73 -4.03 14.24
N SER A 120 1.52 -5.02 13.81
CA SER A 120 2.83 -5.30 14.40
C SER A 120 3.82 -4.16 14.10
N ARG A 121 4.86 -4.01 14.94
CA ARG A 121 5.94 -3.03 14.71
C ARG A 121 6.64 -3.29 13.37
N TRP A 122 6.91 -4.55 13.05
CA TRP A 122 7.51 -4.96 11.78
C TRP A 122 6.64 -4.59 10.58
N GLY A 123 5.32 -4.73 10.71
CA GLY A 123 4.38 -4.32 9.67
C GLY A 123 4.40 -2.81 9.40
N LYS A 124 4.55 -1.97 10.44
CA LYS A 124 4.67 -0.51 10.27
C LYS A 124 5.97 -0.13 9.56
N ILE A 125 7.11 -0.69 9.99
CA ILE A 125 8.42 -0.44 9.40
C ILE A 125 8.42 -0.88 7.93
N LYS A 126 7.89 -2.08 7.65
CA LYS A 126 7.73 -2.60 6.28
C LYS A 126 6.98 -1.62 5.38
N THR A 127 5.87 -1.07 5.85
CA THR A 127 5.07 -0.13 5.05
C THR A 127 5.87 1.12 4.69
N VAL A 128 6.65 1.67 5.63
CA VAL A 128 7.51 2.83 5.38
C VAL A 128 8.55 2.51 4.30
N PHE A 129 9.29 1.41 4.43
CA PHE A 129 10.30 1.01 3.43
C PHE A 129 9.68 0.72 2.06
N GLN A 130 8.51 0.11 2.01
CA GLN A 130 7.79 -0.14 0.77
C GLN A 130 7.37 1.17 0.08
N MET A 131 6.89 2.16 0.82
CA MET A 131 6.54 3.47 0.26
C MET A 131 7.77 4.19 -0.30
N ILE A 132 8.88 4.18 0.44
CA ILE A 132 10.16 4.74 -0.04
C ILE A 132 10.62 4.03 -1.31
N MET A 133 10.57 2.70 -1.35
CA MET A 133 10.90 1.89 -2.52
C MET A 133 10.06 2.30 -3.74
N VAL A 134 8.75 2.38 -3.61
CA VAL A 134 7.83 2.78 -4.70
C VAL A 134 8.15 4.18 -5.20
N ILE A 135 8.37 5.14 -4.30
CA ILE A 135 8.74 6.53 -4.66
C ILE A 135 10.05 6.57 -5.45
N LEU A 136 11.10 5.89 -4.98
CA LEU A 136 12.40 5.84 -5.65
C LEU A 136 12.29 5.20 -7.04
N MET A 137 11.51 4.13 -7.16
CA MET A 137 11.29 3.43 -8.44
C MET A 137 10.45 4.25 -9.42
N ILE A 138 9.47 5.04 -8.96
CA ILE A 138 8.73 5.97 -9.83
C ILE A 138 9.65 7.08 -10.33
N LEU A 139 10.48 7.67 -9.46
CA LEU A 139 11.46 8.69 -9.83
C LEU A 139 12.46 8.19 -10.87
N ASN A 140 12.87 6.94 -10.77
CA ASN A 140 13.79 6.26 -11.70
C ASN A 140 15.03 7.09 -12.03
N LEU A 141 15.74 7.57 -11.02
CA LEU A 141 16.97 8.35 -11.15
C LEU A 141 18.16 7.39 -11.17
N SER A 142 18.96 7.44 -12.23
CA SER A 142 20.17 6.59 -12.38
C SER A 142 21.17 6.77 -11.24
N ALA A 143 21.30 8.00 -10.72
CA ALA A 143 22.15 8.29 -9.57
C ALA A 143 21.72 7.59 -8.27
N LEU A 144 20.46 7.16 -8.16
CA LEU A 144 19.90 6.49 -6.99
C LEU A 144 19.62 5.00 -7.21
N SER A 145 20.08 4.41 -8.33
CA SER A 145 19.80 3.01 -8.66
C SER A 145 20.22 2.05 -7.55
N ALA A 146 21.47 2.15 -7.08
CA ALA A 146 22.00 1.31 -6.00
C ALA A 146 21.18 1.47 -4.69
N VAL A 147 20.79 2.69 -4.35
CA VAL A 147 19.94 2.95 -3.16
C VAL A 147 18.56 2.32 -3.34
N THR A 148 17.99 2.43 -4.53
CA THR A 148 16.69 1.85 -4.87
C THR A 148 16.71 0.33 -4.72
N ASP A 149 17.76 -0.32 -5.22
CA ASP A 149 17.93 -1.78 -5.09
C ASP A 149 18.10 -2.21 -3.63
N ILE A 150 18.91 -1.50 -2.85
CA ILE A 150 19.07 -1.78 -1.42
C ILE A 150 17.72 -1.65 -0.68
N VAL A 151 16.98 -0.57 -0.94
CA VAL A 151 15.66 -0.35 -0.30
C VAL A 151 14.66 -1.42 -0.73
N MET A 152 14.70 -1.86 -1.98
CA MET A 152 13.86 -2.96 -2.49
C MET A 152 14.12 -4.26 -1.71
N TRP A 153 15.37 -4.64 -1.53
CA TRP A 153 15.74 -5.85 -0.78
C TRP A 153 15.34 -5.73 0.70
N ILE A 154 15.55 -4.56 1.32
CA ILE A 154 15.10 -4.31 2.70
C ILE A 154 13.57 -4.45 2.80
N ALA A 155 12.82 -3.86 1.87
CA ALA A 155 11.36 -3.94 1.85
C ALA A 155 10.88 -5.39 1.69
N LEU A 156 11.55 -6.19 0.84
CA LEU A 156 11.25 -7.61 0.67
C LEU A 156 11.51 -8.41 1.94
N ILE A 157 12.69 -8.25 2.55
CA ILE A 157 13.05 -8.94 3.80
C ILE A 157 12.04 -8.59 4.91
N LEU A 158 11.74 -7.30 5.08
CA LEU A 158 10.75 -6.84 6.06
C LEU A 158 9.34 -7.39 5.76
N THR A 159 9.00 -7.58 4.49
CA THR A 159 7.73 -8.20 4.07
C THR A 159 7.64 -9.63 4.59
N VAL A 160 8.67 -10.44 4.39
CA VAL A 160 8.71 -11.83 4.84
C VAL A 160 8.76 -11.92 6.38
N VAL A 161 9.63 -11.13 7.02
CA VAL A 161 9.76 -11.09 8.49
C VAL A 161 8.45 -10.67 9.14
N SER A 162 7.78 -9.64 8.60
CA SER A 162 6.51 -9.16 9.16
C SER A 162 5.37 -10.15 8.97
N LEU A 163 5.38 -10.95 7.90
CA LEU A 163 4.41 -12.03 7.71
C LEU A 163 4.63 -13.13 8.75
N ALA A 164 5.87 -13.59 8.90
CA ALA A 164 6.22 -14.63 9.87
C ALA A 164 5.88 -14.20 11.31
N ASP A 165 6.29 -12.99 11.72
CA ASP A 165 5.96 -12.43 13.04
C ASP A 165 4.45 -12.39 13.29
N TYR A 166 3.69 -11.98 12.26
CA TYR A 166 2.24 -11.85 12.35
C TYR A 166 1.56 -13.22 12.51
N LEU A 167 1.93 -14.21 11.70
CA LEU A 167 1.38 -15.57 11.76
C LEU A 167 1.73 -16.26 13.06
N LEU A 168 2.98 -16.13 13.53
CA LEU A 168 3.43 -16.73 14.78
C LEU A 168 2.70 -16.17 16.00
N LYS A 169 2.46 -14.86 16.04
CA LYS A 169 1.76 -14.20 17.16
C LYS A 169 0.27 -14.46 17.19
N ASN A 170 -0.34 -14.77 16.05
CA ASN A 170 -1.80 -14.91 15.95
C ASN A 170 -2.25 -16.33 15.57
N LYS A 171 -1.44 -17.34 15.88
CA LYS A 171 -1.75 -18.75 15.59
C LYS A 171 -3.11 -19.21 16.12
N GLY A 172 -3.58 -18.63 17.23
CA GLY A 172 -4.87 -18.97 17.84
C GLY A 172 -6.10 -18.61 16.99
N VAL A 173 -5.96 -17.64 16.07
CA VAL A 173 -7.05 -17.22 15.18
C VAL A 173 -7.29 -18.25 14.06
N LEU A 174 -6.28 -19.06 13.75
CA LEU A 174 -6.36 -20.12 12.73
C LEU A 174 -6.79 -21.49 13.30
N LYS A 175 -7.08 -21.61 14.58
CA LYS A 175 -7.73 -22.83 15.07
C LYS A 175 -9.15 -22.87 14.52
N ILE A 176 -9.25 -23.31 13.28
CA ILE A 176 -10.47 -23.81 12.67
C ILE A 176 -10.74 -25.13 13.40
N GLU A 177 -11.76 -25.12 14.25
CA GLU A 177 -12.32 -26.36 14.77
C GLU A 177 -12.99 -27.12 13.63
#